data_cdd565bc48571022c7f04a0c3c001b23
#
_entry.id   cdd565bc48571022c7f04a0c3c001b23
#
_cell.length_a   1.000
_cell.length_b   1.000
_cell.length_c   1.000
_cell.angle_alpha   90.00
_cell.angle_beta   90.00
_cell.angle_gamma   90.00
#
_symmetry.space_group_name_H-M   'P 1'
#
loop_
_entity.id
_entity.type
_entity.pdbx_description
1 polymer ?
#
loop_
_entity_poly.entity_id
_entity_poly.type
_entity_poly.pdbx_seq_one_letter_code
_entity_poly.pdbx_strand_id
1 'polypeptide(L)'
;FDNEGHLFVTMGDRSSAQFRDRAQDLDSHIGTIVRINPDGSIPDDNPFVGQGDALPEIWAYGVRNVQAAALHPETGALWEIEHGPRGGDELNIIEPGANYGWPVVTFGVEYSGGTIGEGISSAPGMIDPIYQWTPVIAPSGMTFYAGDIFEEWQGNLFVGGLASTALVRLELDGNR
;
A
#
# COMPACT_ATOMS: atom_id res chain seq x y z
N PHE A 1 9.31 -0.66 -10.97
CA PHE A 1 8.87 -1.14 -12.30
C PHE A 1 8.28 -2.52 -12.14
N ASP A 2 7.24 -2.84 -12.93
CA ASP A 2 6.76 -4.21 -13.06
C ASP A 2 7.61 -5.02 -14.06
N ASN A 3 7.25 -6.30 -14.26
CA ASN A 3 7.96 -7.20 -15.18
C ASN A 3 7.74 -6.85 -16.67
N GLU A 4 6.80 -5.96 -16.97
CA GLU A 4 6.46 -5.47 -18.30
C GLU A 4 7.08 -4.09 -18.60
N GLY A 5 7.70 -3.49 -17.59
CA GLY A 5 8.42 -2.22 -17.69
C GLY A 5 7.59 -0.99 -17.33
N HIS A 6 6.38 -1.15 -16.79
CA HIS A 6 5.60 -0.02 -16.30
C HIS A 6 6.14 0.47 -14.95
N LEU A 7 6.00 1.77 -14.69
CA LEU A 7 6.40 2.41 -13.45
C LEU A 7 5.20 2.56 -12.51
N PHE A 8 5.32 2.03 -11.30
CA PHE A 8 4.40 2.37 -10.20
C PHE A 8 4.94 3.55 -9.40
N VAL A 9 4.06 4.51 -9.10
CA VAL A 9 4.37 5.67 -8.24
C VAL A 9 3.32 5.77 -7.14
N THR A 10 3.77 5.79 -5.89
CA THR A 10 2.89 5.88 -4.72
C THR A 10 2.75 7.32 -4.24
N MET A 11 1.55 7.74 -3.90
CA MET A 11 1.25 9.09 -3.45
C MET A 11 0.43 9.06 -2.17
N GLY A 12 0.95 9.70 -1.11
CA GLY A 12 0.31 9.71 0.21
C GLY A 12 -0.80 10.74 0.36
N ASP A 13 -1.48 10.69 1.51
CA ASP A 13 -2.64 11.50 1.89
C ASP A 13 -2.34 12.93 2.33
N ARG A 14 -1.07 13.35 2.30
CA ARG A 14 -0.57 14.66 2.75
C ARG A 14 -0.71 14.93 4.26
N SER A 15 -0.98 13.91 5.06
CA SER A 15 -1.04 13.97 6.54
C SER A 15 -1.95 15.07 7.12
N SER A 16 -2.95 15.51 6.37
CA SER A 16 -3.86 16.60 6.76
C SER A 16 -5.31 16.16 6.65
N ALA A 17 -6.09 16.41 7.70
CA ALA A 17 -7.52 16.13 7.68
C ALA A 17 -8.27 16.80 6.50
N GLN A 18 -7.73 17.91 5.98
CA GLN A 18 -8.29 18.60 4.81
C GLN A 18 -8.15 17.77 3.53
N PHE A 19 -7.09 16.96 3.40
CA PHE A 19 -6.77 16.27 2.16
C PHE A 19 -6.98 14.76 2.22
N ARG A 20 -6.95 14.17 3.41
CA ARG A 20 -7.00 12.70 3.56
C ARG A 20 -8.25 12.06 2.98
N ASP A 21 -9.41 12.75 3.07
CA ASP A 21 -10.67 12.21 2.54
C ASP A 21 -10.61 12.06 1.01
N ARG A 22 -9.74 12.84 0.35
CA ARG A 22 -9.48 12.74 -1.08
C ARG A 22 -8.76 11.44 -1.51
N ALA A 23 -8.28 10.64 -0.57
CA ALA A 23 -7.78 9.30 -0.86
C ALA A 23 -8.88 8.35 -1.39
N GLN A 24 -10.16 8.75 -1.25
CA GLN A 24 -11.30 8.04 -1.83
C GLN A 24 -11.77 8.63 -3.18
N ASP A 25 -11.18 9.73 -3.62
CA ASP A 25 -11.57 10.41 -4.85
C ASP A 25 -10.71 9.92 -6.03
N LEU A 26 -11.35 9.42 -7.08
CA LEU A 26 -10.66 8.96 -8.30
C LEU A 26 -10.23 10.11 -9.24
N ASP A 27 -10.65 11.34 -8.99
CA ASP A 27 -10.21 12.56 -9.68
C ASP A 27 -8.96 13.20 -9.06
N SER A 28 -8.32 12.51 -8.11
CA SER A 28 -7.20 13.00 -7.31
C SER A 28 -6.10 11.94 -7.20
N HIS A 29 -4.83 12.37 -7.19
CA HIS A 29 -3.70 11.49 -6.90
C HIS A 29 -3.43 11.30 -5.40
N ILE A 30 -4.17 11.96 -4.51
CA ILE A 30 -3.97 11.84 -3.07
C ILE A 30 -4.38 10.44 -2.61
N GLY A 31 -3.47 9.74 -1.93
CA GLY A 31 -3.74 8.40 -1.42
C GLY A 31 -3.92 7.36 -2.53
N THR A 32 -3.12 7.45 -3.58
CA THR A 32 -3.20 6.53 -4.73
C THR A 32 -1.86 5.87 -5.07
N ILE A 33 -1.94 4.78 -5.79
CA ILE A 33 -0.84 4.20 -6.54
C ILE A 33 -1.18 4.38 -8.01
N VAL A 34 -0.30 4.99 -8.78
CA VAL A 34 -0.47 5.15 -10.23
C VAL A 34 0.46 4.22 -10.98
N ARG A 35 0.05 3.78 -12.18
CA ARG A 35 0.84 2.98 -13.11
C ARG A 35 0.92 3.70 -14.45
N ILE A 36 2.14 3.95 -14.91
CA ILE A 36 2.42 4.67 -16.15
C ILE A 36 3.51 3.95 -16.97
N ASN A 37 3.54 4.22 -18.25
CA ASN A 37 4.66 3.86 -19.12
C ASN A 37 5.91 4.70 -18.79
N PRO A 38 7.12 4.25 -19.15
CA PRO A 38 8.36 5.01 -18.90
C PRO A 38 8.41 6.38 -19.59
N ASP A 39 7.65 6.58 -20.65
CA ASP A 39 7.52 7.86 -21.35
C ASP A 39 6.43 8.78 -20.75
N GLY A 40 5.74 8.32 -19.69
CA GLY A 40 4.67 9.05 -19.01
C GLY A 40 3.28 8.84 -19.63
N SER A 41 3.15 8.08 -20.70
CA SER A 41 1.83 7.73 -21.25
C SER A 41 1.10 6.72 -20.35
N ILE A 42 -0.22 6.63 -20.55
CA ILE A 42 -1.07 5.75 -19.75
C ILE A 42 -1.17 4.37 -20.43
N PRO A 43 -0.89 3.25 -19.71
CA PRO A 43 -1.18 1.92 -20.23
C PRO A 43 -2.68 1.71 -20.50
N ASP A 44 -3.02 1.15 -21.66
CA ASP A 44 -4.41 0.98 -22.07
C ASP A 44 -5.20 0.01 -21.17
N ASP A 45 -4.50 -0.86 -20.44
CA ASP A 45 -5.06 -1.87 -19.54
C ASP A 45 -5.17 -1.37 -18.07
N ASN A 46 -4.92 -0.10 -17.80
CA ASN A 46 -5.17 0.47 -16.48
C ASN A 46 -6.67 0.43 -16.14
N PRO A 47 -7.01 0.16 -14.86
CA PRO A 47 -8.40 -0.18 -14.47
C PRO A 47 -9.40 0.96 -14.68
N PHE A 48 -8.96 2.22 -14.71
CA PHE A 48 -9.83 3.39 -14.83
C PHE A 48 -9.79 4.04 -16.23
N VAL A 49 -9.10 3.44 -17.19
CA VAL A 49 -9.10 3.93 -18.58
C VAL A 49 -10.52 3.92 -19.15
N GLY A 50 -10.94 5.07 -19.71
CA GLY A 50 -12.28 5.24 -20.28
C GLY A 50 -13.38 5.53 -19.25
N GLN A 51 -13.07 5.65 -17.97
CA GLN A 51 -14.00 6.12 -16.94
C GLN A 51 -13.89 7.63 -16.79
N GLY A 52 -14.89 8.38 -17.27
CA GLY A 52 -14.82 9.83 -17.49
C GLY A 52 -14.56 10.69 -16.24
N ASP A 53 -14.84 10.18 -15.04
CA ASP A 53 -14.66 10.89 -13.78
C ASP A 53 -13.43 10.43 -12.98
N ALA A 54 -12.62 9.54 -13.55
CA ALA A 54 -11.43 8.99 -12.91
C ALA A 54 -10.16 9.34 -13.69
N LEU A 55 -9.06 9.55 -12.97
CA LEU A 55 -7.73 9.69 -13.56
C LEU A 55 -7.26 8.33 -14.07
N PRO A 56 -7.00 8.17 -15.37
CA PRO A 56 -6.74 6.86 -15.99
C PRO A 56 -5.40 6.23 -15.57
N GLU A 57 -4.49 7.00 -15.01
CA GLU A 57 -3.22 6.49 -14.47
C GLU A 57 -3.35 5.84 -13.10
N ILE A 58 -4.47 5.99 -12.40
CA ILE A 58 -4.68 5.35 -11.10
C ILE A 58 -4.73 3.84 -11.28
N TRP A 59 -3.90 3.13 -10.49
CA TRP A 59 -3.89 1.67 -10.40
C TRP A 59 -4.69 1.17 -9.21
N ALA A 60 -4.51 1.84 -8.05
CA ALA A 60 -5.23 1.55 -6.80
C ALA A 60 -5.35 2.84 -5.97
N TYR A 61 -6.27 2.86 -5.02
CA TYR A 61 -6.55 4.04 -4.21
C TYR A 61 -6.92 3.69 -2.76
N GLY A 62 -7.10 4.71 -1.93
CA GLY A 62 -7.40 4.51 -0.52
C GLY A 62 -6.18 4.09 0.29
N VAL A 63 -4.96 4.42 -0.15
CA VAL A 63 -3.72 4.22 0.62
C VAL A 63 -3.37 5.50 1.39
N ARG A 64 -2.65 5.34 2.51
CA ARG A 64 -2.33 6.47 3.40
C ARG A 64 -0.93 7.03 3.17
N ASN A 65 0.10 6.24 3.38
CA ASN A 65 1.49 6.70 3.37
C ASN A 65 2.44 5.53 3.08
N VAL A 66 2.49 5.12 1.85
CA VAL A 66 3.32 4.01 1.37
C VAL A 66 4.81 4.36 1.54
N GLN A 67 5.56 3.46 2.16
CA GLN A 67 7.00 3.62 2.44
C GLN A 67 7.87 2.72 1.57
N ALA A 68 7.35 1.58 1.15
CA ALA A 68 8.04 0.70 0.22
C ALA A 68 7.05 -0.10 -0.61
N ALA A 69 7.51 -0.52 -1.78
CA ALA A 69 6.81 -1.45 -2.65
C ALA A 69 7.82 -2.40 -3.31
N ALA A 70 7.42 -3.66 -3.49
CA ALA A 70 8.22 -4.66 -4.17
C ALA A 70 7.30 -5.63 -4.94
N LEU A 71 7.79 -6.19 -6.04
CA LEU A 71 7.10 -7.29 -6.70
C LEU A 71 7.40 -8.59 -5.98
N HIS A 72 6.35 -9.39 -5.76
CA HIS A 72 6.53 -10.74 -5.28
C HIS A 72 7.30 -11.59 -6.32
N PRO A 73 8.38 -12.28 -5.93
CA PRO A 73 9.31 -12.89 -6.90
C PRO A 73 8.69 -13.99 -7.76
N GLU A 74 7.67 -14.70 -7.27
CA GLU A 74 7.03 -15.80 -7.99
C GLU A 74 5.79 -15.36 -8.76
N THR A 75 4.97 -14.47 -8.16
CA THR A 75 3.68 -14.08 -8.74
C THR A 75 3.73 -12.81 -9.57
N GLY A 76 4.75 -11.96 -9.35
CA GLY A 76 4.81 -10.62 -9.92
C GLY A 76 3.82 -9.63 -9.33
N ALA A 77 3.03 -10.03 -8.33
CA ALA A 77 2.10 -9.14 -7.65
C ALA A 77 2.83 -7.99 -6.95
N LEU A 78 2.29 -6.79 -7.04
CA LEU A 78 2.81 -5.63 -6.32
C LEU A 78 2.41 -5.72 -4.85
N TRP A 79 3.38 -5.72 -3.96
CA TRP A 79 3.20 -5.60 -2.52
C TRP A 79 3.64 -4.22 -2.08
N GLU A 80 2.94 -3.64 -1.13
CA GLU A 80 3.36 -2.39 -0.53
C GLU A 80 3.21 -2.44 1.00
N ILE A 81 3.94 -1.54 1.68
CA ILE A 81 3.86 -1.35 3.12
C ILE A 81 3.72 0.13 3.44
N GLU A 82 2.80 0.46 4.32
CA GLU A 82 2.48 1.85 4.63
C GLU A 82 2.39 2.13 6.13
N HIS A 83 2.59 3.42 6.47
CA HIS A 83 2.35 3.91 7.81
C HIS A 83 0.87 4.11 8.08
N GLY A 84 0.38 3.49 9.14
CA GLY A 84 -0.85 3.88 9.79
C GLY A 84 -0.74 5.22 10.54
N PRO A 85 -1.83 5.70 11.13
CA PRO A 85 -1.78 6.83 12.05
C PRO A 85 -1.16 6.43 13.40
N ARG A 86 -1.86 6.51 14.49
CA ARG A 86 -1.41 5.93 15.76
C ARG A 86 -1.91 4.48 15.85
N GLY A 87 -1.09 3.52 15.43
CA GLY A 87 -1.47 2.13 15.18
C GLY A 87 -1.80 1.89 13.71
N GLY A 88 -1.83 0.61 13.30
CA GLY A 88 -2.29 0.18 11.99
C GLY A 88 -1.35 0.52 10.84
N ASP A 89 -0.03 0.29 10.99
CA ASP A 89 0.82 0.12 9.82
C ASP A 89 0.36 -1.13 9.07
N GLU A 90 0.36 -1.10 7.75
CA GLU A 90 -0.27 -2.13 6.94
C GLU A 90 0.67 -2.70 5.88
N LEU A 91 0.50 -3.99 5.60
CA LEU A 91 1.10 -4.68 4.47
C LEU A 91 -0.02 -5.12 3.53
N ASN A 92 0.04 -4.69 2.29
CA ASN A 92 -1.00 -4.91 1.29
C ASN A 92 -0.46 -5.61 0.03
N ILE A 93 -1.30 -6.45 -0.58
CA ILE A 93 -1.11 -6.93 -1.96
C ILE A 93 -1.98 -6.05 -2.85
N ILE A 94 -1.37 -5.37 -3.81
CA ILE A 94 -2.05 -4.35 -4.60
C ILE A 94 -2.70 -4.96 -5.83
N GLU A 95 -4.02 -4.84 -5.89
CA GLU A 95 -4.86 -5.28 -7.00
C GLU A 95 -5.30 -4.08 -7.87
N PRO A 96 -5.41 -4.24 -9.19
CA PRO A 96 -5.86 -3.18 -10.08
C PRO A 96 -7.31 -2.75 -9.76
N GLY A 97 -7.53 -1.45 -9.62
CA GLY A 97 -8.84 -0.85 -9.35
C GLY A 97 -9.32 -0.96 -7.90
N ALA A 98 -8.54 -1.59 -7.02
CA ALA A 98 -8.93 -1.83 -5.64
C ALA A 98 -8.84 -0.58 -4.76
N ASN A 99 -9.75 -0.53 -3.76
CA ASN A 99 -9.79 0.47 -2.69
C ASN A 99 -9.24 -0.13 -1.40
N TYR A 100 -8.19 0.47 -0.83
CA TYR A 100 -7.56 0.04 0.45
C TYR A 100 -8.12 0.80 1.67
N GLY A 101 -9.13 1.62 1.45
CA GLY A 101 -10.07 2.09 2.45
C GLY A 101 -9.69 3.31 3.26
N TRP A 102 -8.43 3.77 3.25
CA TRP A 102 -8.08 5.00 3.97
C TRP A 102 -8.85 6.21 3.43
N PRO A 103 -9.40 7.10 4.28
CA PRO A 103 -9.47 7.09 5.75
C PRO A 103 -10.78 6.51 6.30
N VAL A 104 -11.60 5.85 5.50
CA VAL A 104 -12.91 5.28 5.89
C VAL A 104 -12.71 4.14 6.86
N VAL A 105 -11.74 3.23 6.56
CA VAL A 105 -11.31 2.15 7.44
C VAL A 105 -9.86 2.35 7.85
N THR A 106 -9.52 1.96 9.09
CA THR A 106 -8.15 1.96 9.60
C THR A 106 -8.07 1.17 10.90
N PHE A 107 -6.91 0.55 11.17
CA PHE A 107 -6.60 -0.11 12.45
C PHE A 107 -6.02 0.85 13.50
N GLY A 108 -5.84 2.13 13.15
CA GLY A 108 -5.28 3.13 14.03
C GLY A 108 -6.29 4.19 14.48
N VAL A 109 -5.81 5.13 15.27
CA VAL A 109 -6.57 6.28 15.78
C VAL A 109 -5.80 7.57 15.51
N GLU A 110 -6.43 8.72 15.68
CA GLU A 110 -5.74 10.02 15.60
C GLU A 110 -4.55 10.08 16.57
N TYR A 111 -3.53 10.86 16.26
CA TYR A 111 -2.40 11.07 17.16
C TYR A 111 -2.83 11.66 18.52
N SER A 112 -3.94 12.41 18.54
CA SER A 112 -4.60 12.89 19.75
C SER A 112 -5.36 11.82 20.54
N GLY A 113 -5.55 10.63 19.94
CA GLY A 113 -6.29 9.51 20.52
C GLY A 113 -7.78 9.43 20.11
N GLY A 114 -8.24 10.39 19.29
CA GLY A 114 -9.62 10.36 18.75
C GLY A 114 -9.79 9.32 17.65
N THR A 115 -11.03 9.00 17.33
CA THR A 115 -11.41 8.09 16.27
C THR A 115 -11.22 8.74 14.89
N ILE A 116 -10.78 7.97 13.90
CA ILE A 116 -10.74 8.37 12.50
C ILE A 116 -11.99 7.81 11.83
N GLY A 117 -12.69 8.63 11.05
CA GLY A 117 -13.95 8.24 10.41
C GLY A 117 -14.94 7.69 11.43
N GLU A 118 -15.54 6.56 11.11
CA GLU A 118 -16.48 5.85 12.00
C GLU A 118 -15.79 4.87 12.98
N GLY A 119 -14.45 4.76 12.94
CA GLY A 119 -13.66 3.87 13.80
C GLY A 119 -13.80 2.40 13.44
N ILE A 120 -14.03 2.11 12.18
CA ILE A 120 -14.12 0.75 11.64
C ILE A 120 -12.80 0.35 10.97
N SER A 121 -12.52 -0.94 10.96
CA SER A 121 -11.29 -1.50 10.39
C SER A 121 -11.53 -2.32 9.12
N SER A 122 -12.78 -2.49 8.71
CA SER A 122 -13.16 -3.18 7.47
C SER A 122 -14.50 -2.68 6.97
N ALA A 123 -14.71 -2.64 5.65
CA ALA A 123 -15.96 -2.27 5.03
C ALA A 123 -16.16 -2.96 3.68
N PRO A 124 -17.40 -3.20 3.24
CA PRO A 124 -17.66 -3.78 1.93
C PRO A 124 -17.07 -2.95 0.78
N GLY A 125 -16.40 -3.60 -0.17
CA GLY A 125 -15.76 -2.95 -1.31
C GLY A 125 -14.38 -2.37 -1.03
N MET A 126 -13.86 -2.57 0.17
CA MET A 126 -12.49 -2.21 0.57
C MET A 126 -11.70 -3.47 0.87
N ILE A 127 -10.42 -3.47 0.51
CA ILE A 127 -9.51 -4.60 0.71
C ILE A 127 -8.86 -4.47 2.08
N ASP A 128 -8.98 -5.51 2.88
CA ASP A 128 -8.27 -5.59 4.17
C ASP A 128 -6.79 -5.90 3.94
N PRO A 129 -5.87 -5.34 4.76
CA PRO A 129 -4.45 -5.67 4.68
C PRO A 129 -4.21 -7.15 5.00
N ILE A 130 -3.18 -7.73 4.39
CA ILE A 130 -2.77 -9.11 4.70
C ILE A 130 -2.07 -9.22 6.06
N TYR A 131 -1.52 -8.10 6.55
CA TYR A 131 -0.94 -7.98 7.88
C TYR A 131 -0.99 -6.53 8.38
N GLN A 132 -1.12 -6.33 9.69
CA GLN A 132 -1.09 -5.02 10.30
C GLN A 132 -0.32 -5.00 11.62
N TRP A 133 0.25 -3.85 12.00
CA TRP A 133 0.97 -3.66 13.25
C TRP A 133 0.29 -2.61 14.14
N THR A 134 -0.13 -3.07 15.32
CA THR A 134 -0.58 -2.19 16.40
C THR A 134 0.03 -2.70 17.70
N PRO A 135 1.02 -2.01 18.29
CA PRO A 135 1.53 -0.68 17.93
C PRO A 135 2.32 -0.66 16.60
N VAL A 136 2.48 0.53 16.03
CA VAL A 136 3.24 0.76 14.79
C VAL A 136 4.70 0.30 14.91
N ILE A 137 5.25 -0.23 13.81
CA ILE A 137 6.71 -0.43 13.65
C ILE A 137 7.36 0.75 12.91
N ALA A 138 6.57 1.60 12.27
CA ALA A 138 6.96 2.65 11.33
C ALA A 138 7.85 2.08 10.22
N PRO A 139 7.30 1.34 9.25
CA PRO A 139 8.05 0.68 8.20
C PRO A 139 8.84 1.70 7.36
N SER A 140 10.03 1.31 6.90
CA SER A 140 10.92 2.19 6.13
C SER A 140 11.30 1.65 4.77
N GLY A 141 11.28 0.35 4.62
CA GLY A 141 11.62 -0.32 3.37
C GLY A 141 11.30 -1.80 3.49
N MET A 142 11.13 -2.48 2.36
CA MET A 142 10.92 -3.91 2.33
C MET A 142 11.60 -4.58 1.14
N THR A 143 11.89 -5.88 1.30
CA THR A 143 12.40 -6.72 0.21
C THR A 143 12.08 -8.18 0.48
N PHE A 144 11.82 -8.93 -0.59
CA PHE A 144 11.82 -10.40 -0.52
C PHE A 144 13.24 -10.91 -0.52
N TYR A 145 13.52 -11.90 0.34
CA TYR A 145 14.84 -12.52 0.39
C TYR A 145 15.00 -13.52 -0.75
N ALA A 146 16.07 -13.33 -1.53
CA ALA A 146 16.45 -14.20 -2.63
C ALA A 146 17.95 -14.56 -2.59
N GLY A 147 18.59 -14.41 -1.41
CA GLY A 147 20.00 -14.74 -1.23
C GLY A 147 20.24 -16.21 -0.94
N ASP A 148 21.46 -16.70 -1.16
CA ASP A 148 21.82 -18.12 -1.02
C ASP A 148 22.35 -18.49 0.38
N ILE A 149 22.57 -17.51 1.27
CA ILE A 149 23.23 -17.74 2.57
C ILE A 149 22.29 -18.36 3.60
N PHE A 150 21.01 -17.91 3.61
CA PHE A 150 19.98 -18.37 4.54
C PHE A 150 18.86 -19.06 3.74
N GLU A 151 19.05 -20.33 3.43
CA GLU A 151 18.11 -21.10 2.60
C GLU A 151 16.68 -21.09 3.18
N GLU A 152 16.55 -21.15 4.52
CA GLU A 152 15.28 -21.11 5.23
C GLU A 152 14.55 -19.75 5.17
N TRP A 153 15.21 -18.73 4.62
CA TRP A 153 14.62 -17.39 4.46
C TRP A 153 14.19 -17.09 3.02
N GLN A 154 14.40 -18.03 2.11
CA GLN A 154 13.97 -17.88 0.71
C GLN A 154 12.49 -17.54 0.63
N GLY A 155 12.16 -16.47 -0.11
CA GLY A 155 10.80 -15.99 -0.27
C GLY A 155 10.23 -15.21 0.92
N ASN A 156 10.91 -15.19 2.08
CA ASN A 156 10.42 -14.39 3.22
C ASN A 156 10.52 -12.89 2.92
N LEU A 157 9.60 -12.12 3.48
CA LEU A 157 9.61 -10.66 3.39
C LEU A 157 10.34 -10.05 4.58
N PHE A 158 11.26 -9.14 4.29
CA PHE A 158 11.99 -8.37 5.29
C PHE A 158 11.54 -6.91 5.25
N VAL A 159 11.24 -6.36 6.42
CA VAL A 159 10.74 -5.00 6.62
C VAL A 159 11.59 -4.29 7.66
N GLY A 160 12.15 -3.13 7.32
CA GLY A 160 12.81 -2.25 8.26
C GLY A 160 11.78 -1.46 9.07
N GLY A 161 11.92 -1.42 10.39
CA GLY A 161 11.03 -0.66 11.28
C GLY A 161 11.76 0.46 12.03
N LEU A 162 11.38 1.72 11.77
CA LEU A 162 11.98 2.90 12.40
C LEU A 162 11.61 2.99 13.89
N ALA A 163 10.32 2.80 14.22
CA ALA A 163 9.85 2.87 15.60
C ALA A 163 10.26 1.63 16.41
N SER A 164 10.23 0.45 15.78
CA SER A 164 10.66 -0.79 16.42
C SER A 164 12.18 -0.91 16.53
N THR A 165 12.95 -0.10 15.79
CA THR A 165 14.43 -0.18 15.67
C THR A 165 14.90 -1.60 15.34
N ALA A 166 14.17 -2.30 14.48
CA ALA A 166 14.36 -3.71 14.17
C ALA A 166 14.21 -3.98 12.68
N LEU A 167 14.75 -5.10 12.25
CA LEU A 167 14.43 -5.75 11.00
C LEU A 167 13.39 -6.85 11.30
N VAL A 168 12.20 -6.69 10.73
CA VAL A 168 11.10 -7.65 10.86
C VAL A 168 11.17 -8.64 9.71
N ARG A 169 11.12 -9.94 10.00
CA ARG A 169 11.00 -11.01 9.02
C ARG A 169 9.59 -11.60 9.09
N LEU A 170 8.93 -11.65 7.97
CA LEU A 170 7.64 -12.32 7.80
C LEU A 170 7.86 -13.61 7.00
N GLU A 171 7.44 -14.72 7.57
CA GLU A 171 7.33 -16.00 6.87
C GLU A 171 5.97 -16.01 6.14
N LEU A 172 6.00 -16.30 4.85
CA LEU A 172 4.80 -16.31 4.04
C LEU A 172 4.23 -17.74 3.97
N ASP A 173 2.92 -17.87 4.07
CA ASP A 173 2.21 -19.13 3.83
C ASP A 173 1.77 -19.18 2.35
N GLY A 174 2.59 -19.77 1.50
CA GLY A 174 2.46 -19.68 0.06
C GLY A 174 2.72 -18.27 -0.44
N ASN A 175 1.79 -17.70 -1.17
CA ASN A 175 1.90 -16.36 -1.77
C ASN A 175 1.23 -15.26 -0.91
N ARG A 176 1.06 -15.51 0.39
CA ARG A 176 0.43 -14.59 1.35
C ARG A 176 1.15 -14.56 2.68
#